data_7a5350a69bebfffbf0aab5f48d28adbd
#
_entry.id   7a5350a69bebfffbf0aab5f48d28adbd
#
_cell.length_a   1.000
_cell.length_b   1.000
_cell.length_c   1.000
_cell.angle_alpha   90.00
_cell.angle_beta   90.00
_cell.angle_gamma   90.00
#
_symmetry.space_group_name_H-M   'P 1'
#
loop_
_entity.id
_entity.type
_entity.pdbx_description
1 polymer ?
#
loop_
_entity_poly.entity_id
_entity_poly.type
_entity_poly.pdbx_seq_one_letter_code
_entity_poly.pdbx_strand_id
1 'polypeptide(L)'
;MRPATIMLPPGDMEAIGIIEFVHGMCEHRNRYNHVLKYFSDKGFICAIADIKGHGENVLTPDDYGYFGEDGYKGLIQDIDDYTTFLKREYPNLPLILIGHSMGSLLVRGYIKKHSEKIDALVVCGSPSENSFTELGKILIRVMEVFVGNRYRSPFISRMLNGPFEKPFKKDGIKNAWLCSD
;
A
#
# COMPACT_ATOMS: atom_id res chain seq x y z
N MET A 1 2.53 3.03 -17.20
CA MET A 1 2.87 3.58 -15.86
C MET A 1 1.62 3.49 -15.02
N ARG A 2 1.73 3.17 -13.74
CA ARG A 2 0.57 3.08 -12.85
C ARG A 2 0.01 4.45 -12.53
N PRO A 3 -1.28 4.52 -12.15
CA PRO A 3 -1.85 5.73 -11.58
C PRO A 3 -1.02 6.16 -10.35
N ALA A 4 -0.42 7.34 -10.44
CA ALA A 4 0.47 7.87 -9.43
C ALA A 4 0.26 9.38 -9.26
N THR A 5 0.60 9.89 -8.09
CA THR A 5 0.63 11.33 -7.79
C THR A 5 2.04 11.69 -7.38
N ILE A 6 2.61 12.73 -8.00
CA ILE A 6 3.84 13.37 -7.57
C ILE A 6 3.51 14.81 -7.24
N MET A 7 3.83 15.23 -6.05
CA MET A 7 3.63 16.60 -5.56
C MET A 7 5.00 17.22 -5.29
N LEU A 8 5.28 18.30 -5.97
CA LEU A 8 6.54 19.04 -5.86
C LEU A 8 6.45 20.12 -4.77
N PRO A 9 7.56 20.55 -4.19
CA PRO A 9 7.61 21.73 -3.34
C PRO A 9 7.03 22.95 -4.06
N PRO A 10 6.38 23.87 -3.32
CA PRO A 10 5.71 25.04 -3.92
C PRO A 10 6.72 26.09 -4.37
N GLY A 11 6.39 26.81 -5.47
CA GLY A 11 7.17 27.91 -6.01
C GLY A 11 8.58 27.49 -6.42
N ASP A 12 9.56 28.30 -6.06
CA ASP A 12 10.98 28.08 -6.38
C ASP A 12 11.73 27.36 -5.23
N MET A 13 11.02 26.71 -4.31
CA MET A 13 11.65 25.98 -3.21
C MET A 13 12.46 24.80 -3.74
N GLU A 14 13.75 24.78 -3.42
CA GLU A 14 14.62 23.66 -3.77
C GLU A 14 14.22 22.40 -3.00
N ALA A 15 14.15 21.28 -3.70
CA ALA A 15 13.79 20.01 -3.08
C ALA A 15 14.94 19.46 -2.24
N ILE A 16 14.64 19.05 -1.00
CA ILE A 16 15.61 18.52 -0.03
C ILE A 16 15.63 17.00 0.05
N GLY A 17 14.66 16.33 -0.57
CA GLY A 17 14.56 14.87 -0.59
C GLY A 17 13.26 14.39 -1.23
N ILE A 18 13.15 13.09 -1.38
CA ILE A 18 11.98 12.40 -1.93
C ILE A 18 11.32 11.61 -0.80
N ILE A 19 10.00 11.66 -0.72
CA ILE A 19 9.21 10.75 0.13
C ILE A 19 8.31 9.93 -0.78
N GLU A 20 8.55 8.63 -0.83
CA GLU A 20 7.70 7.67 -1.51
C GLU A 20 6.77 7.00 -0.49
N PHE A 21 5.46 7.08 -0.71
CA PHE A 21 4.45 6.46 0.13
C PHE A 21 3.90 5.18 -0.49
N VAL A 22 3.72 4.16 0.34
CA VAL A 22 3.06 2.90 0.00
C VAL A 22 1.84 2.74 0.91
N HIS A 23 0.64 2.84 0.34
CA HIS A 23 -0.61 2.87 1.09
C HIS A 23 -1.03 1.50 1.64
N GLY A 24 -2.04 1.47 2.49
CA GLY A 24 -2.60 0.27 3.08
C GLY A 24 -3.65 -0.43 2.22
N MET A 25 -4.21 -1.52 2.78
CA MET A 25 -5.34 -2.23 2.19
C MET A 25 -6.60 -1.36 2.22
N CYS A 26 -7.42 -1.45 1.18
CA CYS A 26 -8.67 -0.67 1.02
C CYS A 26 -8.46 0.85 1.01
N GLU A 27 -7.26 1.30 0.65
CA GLU A 27 -6.91 2.70 0.46
C GLU A 27 -6.58 2.98 -1.01
N HIS A 28 -6.28 4.24 -1.31
CA HIS A 28 -5.82 4.69 -2.62
C HIS A 28 -5.04 6.00 -2.47
N ARG A 29 -4.24 6.36 -3.47
CA ARG A 29 -3.33 7.52 -3.44
C ARG A 29 -3.99 8.85 -3.04
N ASN A 30 -5.24 9.09 -3.47
CA ASN A 30 -5.90 10.38 -3.23
C ASN A 30 -6.20 10.64 -1.73
N ARG A 31 -6.28 9.59 -0.90
CA ARG A 31 -6.41 9.74 0.57
C ARG A 31 -5.19 10.40 1.20
N TYR A 32 -4.06 10.35 0.53
CA TYR A 32 -2.79 10.89 1.03
C TYR A 32 -2.55 12.34 0.62
N ASN A 33 -3.42 12.96 -0.17
CA ASN A 33 -3.20 14.31 -0.69
C ASN A 33 -2.84 15.33 0.38
N HIS A 34 -3.46 15.28 1.56
CA HIS A 34 -3.16 16.18 2.68
C HIS A 34 -1.76 15.92 3.27
N VAL A 35 -1.34 14.65 3.35
CA VAL A 35 -0.01 14.25 3.83
C VAL A 35 1.07 14.65 2.81
N LEU A 36 0.82 14.39 1.53
CA LEU A 36 1.72 14.79 0.44
C LEU A 36 1.93 16.30 0.46
N LYS A 37 0.82 17.07 0.59
CA LYS A 37 0.90 18.52 0.66
C LYS A 37 1.69 19.01 1.88
N TYR A 38 1.46 18.43 3.04
CA TYR A 38 2.18 18.80 4.25
C TYR A 38 3.70 18.67 4.09
N PHE A 39 4.18 17.57 3.53
CA PHE A 39 5.61 17.35 3.32
C PHE A 39 6.15 18.12 2.12
N SER A 40 5.36 18.29 1.06
CA SER A 40 5.72 19.11 -0.08
C SER A 40 5.96 20.57 0.33
N ASP A 41 5.09 21.14 1.18
CA ASP A 41 5.27 22.49 1.74
C ASP A 41 6.55 22.63 2.61
N LYS A 42 7.19 21.51 2.95
CA LYS A 42 8.46 21.45 3.71
C LYS A 42 9.69 21.15 2.83
N GLY A 43 9.51 21.16 1.53
CA GLY A 43 10.61 20.98 0.57
C GLY A 43 10.81 19.53 0.11
N PHE A 44 9.91 18.60 0.41
CA PHE A 44 10.02 17.23 -0.12
C PHE A 44 9.24 17.05 -1.42
N ILE A 45 9.82 16.33 -2.36
CA ILE A 45 9.08 15.73 -3.46
C ILE A 45 8.33 14.54 -2.89
N CYS A 46 7.00 14.58 -2.92
CA CYS A 46 6.16 13.52 -2.36
C CYS A 46 5.52 12.70 -3.46
N ALA A 47 5.66 11.40 -3.41
CA ALA A 47 5.21 10.49 -4.44
C ALA A 47 4.42 9.31 -3.85
N ILE A 48 3.35 8.91 -4.53
CA ILE A 48 2.54 7.75 -4.19
C ILE A 48 1.91 7.15 -5.46
N ALA A 49 1.92 5.84 -5.58
CA ALA A 49 1.20 5.12 -6.63
C ALA A 49 0.10 4.24 -6.04
N ASP A 50 -1.00 4.05 -6.79
CA ASP A 50 -2.00 3.06 -6.42
C ASP A 50 -1.41 1.65 -6.52
N ILE A 51 -1.60 0.84 -5.49
CA ILE A 51 -1.21 -0.57 -5.47
C ILE A 51 -2.16 -1.37 -6.40
N LYS A 52 -1.68 -2.45 -7.02
CA LYS A 52 -2.55 -3.38 -7.79
C LYS A 52 -3.77 -3.77 -6.97
N GLY A 53 -4.92 -3.83 -7.62
CA GLY A 53 -6.20 -4.12 -6.96
C GLY A 53 -6.77 -2.99 -6.12
N HIS A 54 -6.20 -1.78 -6.20
CA HIS A 54 -6.64 -0.59 -5.45
C HIS A 54 -6.71 0.64 -6.35
N GLY A 55 -7.54 1.62 -5.94
CA GLY A 55 -7.65 2.90 -6.60
C GLY A 55 -7.94 2.79 -8.10
N GLU A 56 -7.26 3.59 -8.91
CA GLU A 56 -7.44 3.59 -10.36
C GLU A 56 -6.75 2.43 -11.10
N ASN A 57 -6.05 1.54 -10.39
CA ASN A 57 -5.61 0.25 -10.95
C ASN A 57 -6.73 -0.78 -11.05
N VAL A 58 -7.92 -0.48 -10.50
CA VAL A 58 -9.10 -1.33 -10.61
C VAL A 58 -9.88 -0.93 -11.86
N LEU A 59 -9.94 -1.82 -12.85
CA LEU A 59 -10.65 -1.57 -14.11
C LEU A 59 -12.09 -2.10 -14.04
N THR A 60 -12.30 -3.17 -13.29
CA THR A 60 -13.61 -3.81 -13.09
C THR A 60 -13.81 -4.14 -11.61
N PRO A 61 -15.04 -4.32 -11.13
CA PRO A 61 -15.30 -4.74 -9.76
C PRO A 61 -14.58 -6.04 -9.34
N ASP A 62 -14.25 -6.89 -10.31
CA ASP A 62 -13.54 -8.15 -10.06
C ASP A 62 -12.04 -7.97 -9.82
N ASP A 63 -11.49 -6.80 -10.09
CA ASP A 63 -10.09 -6.49 -9.86
C ASP A 63 -9.81 -5.97 -8.44
N TYR A 64 -10.83 -5.60 -7.66
CA TYR A 64 -10.61 -5.15 -6.29
C TYR A 64 -9.90 -6.21 -5.44
N GLY A 65 -8.77 -5.84 -4.86
CA GLY A 65 -7.96 -6.72 -4.02
C GLY A 65 -7.20 -7.82 -4.77
N TYR A 66 -7.24 -7.82 -6.10
CA TYR A 66 -6.45 -8.76 -6.90
C TYR A 66 -5.06 -8.18 -7.21
N PHE A 67 -4.03 -8.84 -6.72
CA PHE A 67 -2.63 -8.38 -6.82
C PHE A 67 -1.90 -8.85 -8.08
N GLY A 68 -2.60 -9.49 -9.02
CA GLY A 68 -2.01 -10.09 -10.22
C GLY A 68 -1.49 -11.50 -9.95
N GLU A 69 -1.05 -12.16 -11.03
CA GLU A 69 -0.54 -13.56 -10.99
C GLU A 69 0.74 -13.67 -10.11
N ASP A 70 1.59 -12.64 -10.11
CA ASP A 70 2.82 -12.60 -9.32
C ASP A 70 2.57 -12.31 -7.83
N GLY A 71 1.34 -11.93 -7.45
CA GLY A 71 0.94 -11.66 -6.09
C GLY A 71 1.88 -10.72 -5.34
N TYR A 72 2.34 -11.11 -4.16
CA TYR A 72 3.26 -10.33 -3.34
C TYR A 72 4.56 -9.95 -4.05
N LYS A 73 5.14 -10.85 -4.86
CA LYS A 73 6.39 -10.56 -5.60
C LYS A 73 6.19 -9.44 -6.61
N GLY A 74 5.04 -9.46 -7.30
CA GLY A 74 4.68 -8.40 -8.23
C GLY A 74 4.51 -7.05 -7.54
N LEU A 75 3.95 -7.01 -6.32
CA LEU A 75 3.84 -5.78 -5.54
C LEU A 75 5.21 -5.23 -5.12
N ILE A 76 6.16 -6.08 -4.76
CA ILE A 76 7.53 -5.66 -4.45
C ILE A 76 8.22 -5.10 -5.70
N GLN A 77 8.06 -5.78 -6.85
CA GLN A 77 8.61 -5.28 -8.11
C GLN A 77 8.03 -3.92 -8.49
N ASP A 78 6.75 -3.73 -8.23
CA ASP A 78 6.06 -2.47 -8.48
C ASP A 78 6.62 -1.31 -7.66
N ILE A 79 6.99 -1.55 -6.40
CA ILE A 79 7.68 -0.56 -5.57
C ILE A 79 9.07 -0.30 -6.16
N ASP A 80 9.80 -1.35 -6.55
CA ASP A 80 11.15 -1.21 -7.12
C ASP A 80 11.16 -0.38 -8.40
N ASP A 81 10.22 -0.65 -9.29
CA ASP A 81 10.07 0.09 -10.55
C ASP A 81 9.78 1.58 -10.28
N TYR A 82 8.93 1.88 -9.28
CA TYR A 82 8.57 3.25 -8.96
C TYR A 82 9.70 3.99 -8.21
N THR A 83 10.34 3.35 -7.24
CA THR A 83 11.54 3.88 -6.57
C THR A 83 12.65 4.16 -7.59
N THR A 84 12.89 3.23 -8.51
CA THR A 84 13.90 3.40 -9.58
C THR A 84 13.56 4.57 -10.51
N PHE A 85 12.28 4.73 -10.85
CA PHE A 85 11.81 5.88 -11.62
C PHE A 85 12.07 7.20 -10.86
N LEU A 86 11.72 7.29 -9.58
CA LEU A 86 11.94 8.49 -8.78
C LEU A 86 13.41 8.86 -8.65
N LYS A 87 14.28 7.88 -8.42
CA LYS A 87 15.75 8.11 -8.33
C LYS A 87 16.34 8.56 -9.67
N ARG A 88 15.77 8.12 -10.80
CA ARG A 88 16.20 8.58 -12.13
C ARG A 88 15.75 10.02 -12.42
N GLU A 89 14.50 10.35 -12.08
CA GLU A 89 13.97 11.72 -12.29
C GLU A 89 14.60 12.76 -11.35
N TYR A 90 15.00 12.32 -10.15
CA TYR A 90 15.56 13.19 -9.10
C TYR A 90 16.86 12.57 -8.53
N PRO A 91 17.96 12.52 -9.32
CA PRO A 91 19.12 11.65 -9.03
C PRO A 91 19.87 12.14 -7.85
N ASN A 92 19.98 13.13 -7.28
CA ASN A 92 20.86 13.54 -6.17
C ASN A 92 20.12 13.73 -4.84
N LEU A 93 18.84 13.40 -4.81
CA LEU A 93 18.03 13.56 -3.61
C LEU A 93 17.96 12.25 -2.79
N PRO A 94 18.07 12.36 -1.47
CA PRO A 94 17.81 11.21 -0.59
C PRO A 94 16.35 10.77 -0.71
N LEU A 95 16.10 9.46 -0.66
CA LEU A 95 14.77 8.87 -0.76
C LEU A 95 14.37 8.21 0.56
N ILE A 96 13.25 8.65 1.10
CA ILE A 96 12.59 8.09 2.28
C ILE A 96 11.40 7.26 1.80
N LEU A 97 11.39 5.97 2.12
CA LEU A 97 10.28 5.08 1.81
C LEU A 97 9.36 4.93 3.03
N ILE A 98 8.08 5.24 2.87
CA ILE A 98 7.09 5.18 3.95
C ILE A 98 6.00 4.17 3.60
N GLY A 99 5.80 3.14 4.44
CA GLY A 99 4.73 2.17 4.29
C GLY A 99 3.71 2.25 5.43
N HIS A 100 2.42 2.30 5.08
CA HIS A 100 1.32 2.28 6.05
C HIS A 100 0.55 0.96 6.02
N SER A 101 0.25 0.38 7.17
CA SER A 101 -0.57 -0.85 7.31
C SER A 101 -0.06 -1.98 6.41
N MET A 102 -0.82 -2.46 5.42
CA MET A 102 -0.36 -3.42 4.41
C MET A 102 0.90 -2.92 3.69
N GLY A 103 0.95 -1.64 3.33
CA GLY A 103 2.14 -1.02 2.73
C GLY A 103 3.37 -1.14 3.61
N SER A 104 3.21 -1.13 4.94
CA SER A 104 4.32 -1.34 5.88
C SER A 104 4.94 -2.74 5.78
N LEU A 105 4.13 -3.75 5.48
CA LEU A 105 4.61 -5.12 5.23
C LEU A 105 5.34 -5.21 3.89
N LEU A 106 4.83 -4.50 2.87
CA LEU A 106 5.44 -4.45 1.54
C LEU A 106 6.83 -3.79 1.59
N VAL A 107 6.95 -2.61 2.21
CA VAL A 107 8.25 -1.90 2.28
C VAL A 107 9.29 -2.67 3.12
N ARG A 108 8.85 -3.40 4.16
CA ARG A 108 9.73 -4.33 4.90
C ARG A 108 10.20 -5.50 4.05
N GLY A 109 9.34 -5.97 3.15
CA GLY A 109 9.71 -6.99 2.16
C GLY A 109 10.67 -6.46 1.11
N TYR A 110 10.42 -5.25 0.64
CA TYR A 110 11.23 -4.55 -0.34
C TYR A 110 12.69 -4.39 0.11
N ILE A 111 12.92 -3.87 1.31
CA ILE A 111 14.30 -3.62 1.81
C ILE A 111 15.14 -4.87 1.98
N LYS A 112 14.56 -6.06 1.99
CA LYS A 112 15.34 -7.31 2.04
C LYS A 112 16.21 -7.53 0.80
N LYS A 113 15.90 -6.84 -0.31
CA LYS A 113 16.61 -7.00 -1.58
C LYS A 113 17.06 -5.67 -2.20
N HIS A 114 16.50 -4.56 -1.78
CA HIS A 114 16.66 -3.25 -2.43
C HIS A 114 16.95 -2.14 -1.41
N SER A 115 17.55 -2.48 -0.26
CA SER A 115 17.86 -1.51 0.80
C SER A 115 18.83 -0.42 0.34
N GLU A 116 19.67 -0.70 -0.64
CA GLU A 116 20.65 0.22 -1.21
C GLU A 116 20.03 1.37 -2.03
N LYS A 117 18.74 1.24 -2.39
CA LYS A 117 18.02 2.24 -3.18
C LYS A 117 17.39 3.34 -2.35
N ILE A 118 17.31 3.16 -1.03
CA ILE A 118 16.65 4.11 -0.12
C ILE A 118 17.61 4.58 0.97
N ASP A 119 17.39 5.79 1.46
CA ASP A 119 18.20 6.40 2.51
C ASP A 119 17.55 6.27 3.89
N ALA A 120 16.22 6.16 3.95
CA ALA A 120 15.49 5.93 5.18
C ALA A 120 14.19 5.16 4.94
N LEU A 121 13.73 4.43 5.97
CA LEU A 121 12.49 3.69 5.99
C LEU A 121 11.62 4.10 7.17
N VAL A 122 10.35 4.38 6.90
CA VAL A 122 9.32 4.59 7.93
C VAL A 122 8.25 3.51 7.81
N VAL A 123 7.99 2.83 8.91
CA VAL A 123 7.01 1.74 9.01
C VAL A 123 5.90 2.19 9.95
N CYS A 124 4.71 2.44 9.42
CA CYS A 124 3.57 3.00 10.17
C CYS A 124 2.41 2.00 10.23
N GLY A 125 1.84 1.80 11.43
CA GLY A 125 0.66 0.94 11.62
C GLY A 125 0.86 -0.52 11.18
N SER A 126 2.07 -1.06 11.35
CA SER A 126 2.40 -2.41 10.92
C SER A 126 1.58 -3.44 11.68
N PRO A 127 0.85 -4.35 11.01
CA PRO A 127 0.17 -5.43 11.69
C PRO A 127 1.15 -6.32 12.45
N SER A 128 0.78 -6.73 13.66
CA SER A 128 1.54 -7.71 14.43
C SER A 128 1.34 -9.13 13.90
N GLU A 129 2.26 -10.02 14.24
CA GLU A 129 2.08 -11.45 13.96
C GLU A 129 0.85 -11.98 14.70
N ASN A 130 0.09 -12.82 14.01
CA ASN A 130 -1.04 -13.54 14.58
C ASN A 130 -0.73 -15.04 14.51
N SER A 131 -0.88 -15.74 15.64
CA SER A 131 -0.63 -17.17 15.75
C SER A 131 -1.47 -18.03 14.78
N PHE A 132 -2.58 -17.50 14.29
CA PHE A 132 -3.43 -18.17 13.31
C PHE A 132 -3.04 -17.91 11.84
N THR A 133 -2.00 -17.12 11.59
CA THR A 133 -1.61 -16.74 10.22
C THR A 133 -1.22 -17.94 9.37
N GLU A 134 -0.48 -18.91 9.93
CA GLU A 134 -0.03 -20.09 9.19
C GLU A 134 -1.20 -21.02 8.85
N LEU A 135 -2.11 -21.24 9.79
CA LEU A 135 -3.32 -22.03 9.54
C LEU A 135 -4.21 -21.36 8.49
N GLY A 136 -4.34 -20.02 8.55
CA GLY A 136 -5.05 -19.23 7.55
C GLY A 136 -4.45 -19.34 6.15
N LYS A 137 -3.14 -19.33 6.01
CA LYS A 137 -2.45 -19.52 4.73
C LYS A 137 -2.72 -20.91 4.14
N ILE A 138 -2.71 -21.96 4.96
CA ILE A 138 -3.03 -23.31 4.51
C ILE A 138 -4.47 -23.38 4.01
N LEU A 139 -5.41 -22.82 4.75
CA LEU A 139 -6.82 -22.80 4.38
C LEU A 139 -7.03 -22.05 3.04
N ILE A 140 -6.39 -20.89 2.86
CA ILE A 140 -6.48 -20.12 1.62
C ILE A 140 -5.92 -20.92 0.45
N ARG A 141 -4.76 -21.57 0.58
CA ARG A 141 -4.18 -22.41 -0.49
C ARG A 141 -5.08 -23.57 -0.87
N VAL A 142 -5.69 -24.24 0.11
CA VAL A 142 -6.65 -25.32 -0.16
C VAL A 142 -7.88 -24.78 -0.91
N MET A 143 -8.40 -23.63 -0.49
CA MET A 143 -9.53 -23.00 -1.18
C MET A 143 -9.18 -22.57 -2.61
N GLU A 144 -7.99 -22.00 -2.85
CA GLU A 144 -7.55 -21.62 -4.21
C GLU A 144 -7.60 -22.78 -5.19
N VAL A 145 -7.24 -24.00 -4.75
CA VAL A 145 -7.30 -25.20 -5.60
C VAL A 145 -8.72 -25.53 -6.06
N PHE A 146 -9.74 -25.30 -5.18
CA PHE A 146 -11.13 -25.67 -5.49
C PHE A 146 -11.94 -24.57 -6.15
N VAL A 147 -11.67 -23.28 -5.82
CA VAL A 147 -12.51 -22.16 -6.25
C VAL A 147 -11.75 -21.08 -7.02
N GLY A 148 -10.45 -21.27 -7.19
CA GLY A 148 -9.58 -20.34 -7.92
C GLY A 148 -9.11 -19.14 -7.09
N ASN A 149 -8.08 -18.47 -7.59
CA ASN A 149 -7.37 -17.36 -6.92
C ASN A 149 -8.16 -16.02 -6.88
N ARG A 150 -9.26 -15.92 -7.62
CA ARG A 150 -10.14 -14.73 -7.63
C ARG A 150 -11.39 -14.89 -6.76
N TYR A 151 -11.57 -16.04 -6.11
CA TYR A 151 -12.75 -16.26 -5.27
C TYR A 151 -12.69 -15.41 -4.00
N ARG A 152 -13.73 -14.60 -3.78
CA ARG A 152 -13.90 -13.79 -2.58
C ARG A 152 -14.70 -14.54 -1.55
N SER A 153 -14.01 -15.13 -0.59
CA SER A 153 -14.64 -15.88 0.48
C SER A 153 -15.25 -14.96 1.55
N PRO A 154 -16.60 -14.94 1.71
CA PRO A 154 -17.23 -14.18 2.79
C PRO A 154 -16.78 -14.66 4.19
N PHE A 155 -16.44 -15.94 4.31
CA PHE A 155 -15.95 -16.53 5.55
C PHE A 155 -14.57 -15.96 5.92
N ILE A 156 -13.61 -15.97 4.98
CA ILE A 156 -12.27 -15.43 5.20
C ILE A 156 -12.34 -13.93 5.47
N SER A 157 -13.15 -13.20 4.68
CA SER A 157 -13.36 -11.76 4.89
C SER A 157 -13.87 -11.46 6.30
N ARG A 158 -14.86 -12.21 6.78
CA ARG A 158 -15.38 -12.04 8.15
C ARG A 158 -14.35 -12.38 9.22
N MET A 159 -13.54 -13.41 8.99
CA MET A 159 -12.49 -13.82 9.92
C MET A 159 -11.39 -12.73 10.04
N LEU A 160 -10.99 -12.12 8.93
CA LEU A 160 -9.94 -11.11 8.88
C LEU A 160 -10.45 -9.73 9.35
N ASN A 161 -11.63 -9.32 8.89
CA ASN A 161 -12.14 -7.96 9.12
C ASN A 161 -13.04 -7.87 10.37
N GLY A 162 -13.61 -8.98 10.82
CA GLY A 162 -14.55 -9.02 11.93
C GLY A 162 -14.05 -8.40 13.23
N PRO A 163 -12.78 -8.57 13.63
CA PRO A 163 -12.23 -7.89 14.80
C PRO A 163 -12.24 -6.36 14.66
N PHE A 164 -11.99 -5.83 13.47
CA PHE A 164 -12.00 -4.38 13.20
C PHE A 164 -13.41 -3.81 13.09
N GLU A 165 -14.37 -4.61 12.61
CA GLU A 165 -15.78 -4.20 12.52
C GLU A 165 -16.50 -4.19 13.87
N LYS A 166 -16.02 -4.99 14.82
CA LYS A 166 -16.68 -5.21 16.11
C LYS A 166 -16.97 -3.93 16.91
N PRO A 167 -16.06 -2.95 17.01
CA PRO A 167 -16.33 -1.70 17.70
C PRO A 167 -17.43 -0.84 17.05
N PHE A 168 -17.61 -0.94 15.73
CA PHE A 168 -18.53 -0.11 14.93
C PHE A 168 -19.85 -0.78 14.62
N LYS A 169 -20.10 -1.99 15.14
CA LYS A 169 -21.37 -2.71 14.92
C LYS A 169 -22.62 -1.95 15.38
N LYS A 170 -22.46 -1.07 16.36
CA LYS A 170 -23.57 -0.26 16.90
C LYS A 170 -24.02 0.83 15.94
N ASP A 171 -23.13 1.26 15.03
CA ASP A 171 -23.39 2.38 14.12
C ASP A 171 -24.14 1.93 12.85
N GLY A 172 -24.32 0.62 12.66
CA GLY A 172 -25.06 0.04 11.52
C GLY A 172 -24.38 0.25 10.15
N ILE A 173 -23.21 0.87 10.12
CA ILE A 173 -22.47 1.19 8.90
C ILE A 173 -21.47 0.07 8.62
N LYS A 174 -21.63 -0.60 7.46
CA LYS A 174 -20.65 -1.57 6.99
C LYS A 174 -19.32 -0.87 6.71
N ASN A 175 -18.24 -1.51 7.15
CA ASN A 175 -16.88 -1.02 6.93
C ASN A 175 -16.57 0.35 7.55
N ALA A 176 -17.31 0.78 8.57
CA ALA A 176 -17.09 2.06 9.27
C ALA A 176 -15.64 2.26 9.76
N TRP A 177 -14.90 1.16 9.99
CA TRP A 177 -13.49 1.19 10.38
C TRP A 177 -12.53 1.64 9.24
N LEU A 178 -13.02 1.67 7.98
CA LEU A 178 -12.21 2.10 6.82
C LEU A 178 -12.22 3.62 6.61
N CYS A 179 -12.96 4.38 7.44
CA CYS A 179 -13.09 5.83 7.32
C CYS A 179 -13.35 6.24 5.87
N SER A 180 -14.52 5.91 5.35
CA SER A 180 -14.95 6.38 4.04
C SER A 180 -15.46 7.81 4.17
N ASP A 181 -14.72 8.78 3.72
CA ASP A 181 -15.22 10.08 3.31
C ASP A 181 -15.43 10.07 1.81
#